data_9ccd979a18bcda95cccd38d0c40906e1
#
_entry.id   9ccd979a18bcda95cccd38d0c40906e1
#
_cell.length_a   1.000
_cell.length_b   1.000
_cell.length_c   1.000
_cell.angle_alpha   90.00
_cell.angle_beta   90.00
_cell.angle_gamma   90.00
#
_symmetry.space_group_name_H-M   'P 1'
#
loop_
_entity.id
_entity.type
_entity.pdbx_description
1 polymer ?
#
loop_
_entity_poly.entity_id
_entity_poly.type
_entity_poly.pdbx_seq_one_letter_code
_entity_poly.pdbx_strand_id
1 'polypeptide(L)'
;MSTHATTTEDTDGTPGAHGTHKVVLVTGAGSGIGEAVARRLAGQGHTVVLTGRRADRLRAVADELTGAGHTALARTLDVTDRAAFADLVADVIAEHGRLDVLVANAGVMLLSRLESLLVDEWDRMFDVNVKGLYNGIAAVLPRFRDLGSGHVVTIASIGAREVVPTSAVYSATKFAARALTEGLRLESDPSIRVTTVSPGVVESELADHITDPHAAGLMVGYRAASIPADAIARAVAYAVDQPADVDVNEIVVRPAAQR
;
A
#
# COMPACT_ATOMS: atom_id res chain seq x y z
N MET A 1 -54.13 32.78 -32.97
CA MET A 1 -53.64 31.41 -32.95
C MET A 1 -52.31 31.45 -32.23
N SER A 2 -52.36 31.09 -30.98
CA SER A 2 -51.17 31.16 -30.02
C SER A 2 -50.61 29.81 -29.90
N THR A 3 -49.33 29.63 -30.26
CA THR A 3 -48.58 28.39 -30.08
C THR A 3 -47.71 28.49 -28.81
N HIS A 4 -48.09 27.70 -27.81
CA HIS A 4 -47.29 27.48 -26.60
C HIS A 4 -46.05 26.65 -26.96
N ALA A 5 -44.88 27.18 -26.69
CA ALA A 5 -43.65 26.46 -26.65
C ALA A 5 -43.47 25.91 -25.22
N THR A 6 -43.40 24.60 -25.10
CA THR A 6 -43.11 23.88 -23.86
C THR A 6 -41.59 23.80 -23.71
N THR A 7 -41.06 24.51 -22.74
CA THR A 7 -39.66 24.35 -22.30
C THR A 7 -39.54 23.08 -21.48
N THR A 8 -38.80 22.10 -21.99
CA THR A 8 -38.31 20.95 -21.23
C THR A 8 -37.12 21.39 -20.38
N GLU A 9 -37.27 21.36 -19.08
CA GLU A 9 -36.15 21.49 -18.14
C GLU A 9 -35.28 20.24 -18.25
N ASP A 10 -34.07 20.40 -18.80
CA ASP A 10 -32.97 19.42 -18.69
C ASP A 10 -32.48 19.43 -17.25
N THR A 11 -32.86 18.43 -16.48
CA THR A 11 -32.22 18.12 -15.21
C THR A 11 -30.90 17.44 -15.51
N ASP A 12 -29.85 18.22 -15.65
CA ASP A 12 -28.44 17.74 -15.68
C ASP A 12 -28.07 17.19 -14.31
N GLY A 13 -28.45 15.94 -14.08
CA GLY A 13 -27.97 15.15 -12.98
C GLY A 13 -26.61 14.54 -13.32
N THR A 14 -25.56 15.34 -13.17
CA THR A 14 -24.18 14.80 -13.23
C THR A 14 -24.04 13.74 -12.15
N PRO A 15 -23.92 12.43 -12.49
CA PRO A 15 -23.60 11.43 -11.49
C PRO A 15 -22.20 11.73 -10.99
N GLY A 16 -22.04 12.02 -9.71
CA GLY A 16 -20.73 12.08 -9.08
C GLY A 16 -19.95 10.82 -9.48
N ALA A 17 -18.76 11.00 -10.04
CA ALA A 17 -17.87 9.92 -10.46
C ALA A 17 -17.45 9.11 -9.23
N HIS A 18 -18.32 8.20 -8.76
CA HIS A 18 -17.92 7.12 -7.87
C HIS A 18 -17.07 6.16 -8.72
N GLY A 19 -15.77 6.11 -8.43
CA GLY A 19 -14.84 5.19 -9.09
C GLY A 19 -15.41 3.77 -9.10
N THR A 20 -15.22 3.05 -10.20
CA THR A 20 -15.68 1.65 -10.31
C THR A 20 -15.17 0.83 -9.15
N HIS A 21 -16.07 0.03 -8.51
CA HIS A 21 -15.73 -0.90 -7.43
C HIS A 21 -14.53 -1.77 -7.80
N LYS A 22 -13.55 -1.86 -6.91
CA LYS A 22 -12.30 -2.63 -7.09
C LYS A 22 -12.14 -3.67 -5.98
N VAL A 23 -11.44 -4.75 -6.28
CA VAL A 23 -10.91 -5.71 -5.30
C VAL A 23 -9.45 -5.36 -5.04
N VAL A 24 -9.14 -5.01 -3.79
CA VAL A 24 -7.84 -4.49 -3.36
C VAL A 24 -7.21 -5.43 -2.33
N LEU A 25 -6.02 -5.92 -2.61
CA LEU A 25 -5.23 -6.69 -1.66
C LEU A 25 -4.20 -5.78 -0.99
N VAL A 26 -4.24 -5.68 0.35
CA VAL A 26 -3.34 -4.84 1.14
C VAL A 26 -2.46 -5.71 2.02
N THR A 27 -1.13 -5.66 1.83
CA THR A 27 -0.19 -6.40 2.68
C THR A 27 0.22 -5.58 3.90
N GLY A 28 0.41 -6.25 5.04
CA GLY A 28 0.71 -5.57 6.31
C GLY A 28 -0.46 -4.74 6.84
N ALA A 29 -1.70 -5.17 6.57
CA ALA A 29 -2.93 -4.43 6.86
C ALA A 29 -3.41 -4.49 8.31
N GLY A 30 -2.68 -5.17 9.21
CA GLY A 30 -3.07 -5.31 10.63
C GLY A 30 -2.64 -4.13 11.52
N SER A 31 -1.99 -3.08 11.00
CA SER A 31 -1.61 -1.87 11.75
C SER A 31 -1.11 -0.75 10.83
N GLY A 32 -0.99 0.46 11.39
CA GLY A 32 -0.32 1.61 10.78
C GLY A 32 -0.86 1.98 9.40
N ILE A 33 0.04 2.19 8.43
CA ILE A 33 -0.32 2.63 7.07
C ILE A 33 -1.23 1.60 6.38
N GLY A 34 -0.92 0.30 6.46
CA GLY A 34 -1.73 -0.74 5.81
C GLY A 34 -3.16 -0.81 6.33
N GLU A 35 -3.35 -0.69 7.64
CA GLU A 35 -4.68 -0.61 8.26
C GLU A 35 -5.43 0.65 7.81
N ALA A 36 -4.77 1.81 7.84
CA ALA A 36 -5.39 3.06 7.41
C ALA A 36 -5.79 3.04 5.93
N VAL A 37 -4.97 2.43 5.06
CA VAL A 37 -5.30 2.22 3.64
C VAL A 37 -6.51 1.31 3.49
N ALA A 38 -6.54 0.17 4.21
CA ALA A 38 -7.66 -0.75 4.17
C ALA A 38 -8.98 -0.07 4.58
N ARG A 39 -8.96 0.67 5.68
CA ARG A 39 -10.13 1.42 6.17
C ARG A 39 -10.62 2.45 5.16
N ARG A 40 -9.70 3.21 4.58
CA ARG A 40 -10.05 4.25 3.61
C ARG A 40 -10.64 3.67 2.33
N LEU A 41 -10.02 2.66 1.74
CA LEU A 41 -10.51 2.05 0.51
C LEU A 41 -11.84 1.30 0.70
N ALA A 42 -12.03 0.62 1.84
CA ALA A 42 -13.31 0.02 2.21
C ALA A 42 -14.40 1.09 2.34
N GLY A 43 -14.10 2.23 2.98
CA GLY A 43 -15.02 3.37 3.11
C GLY A 43 -15.39 4.03 1.77
N GLN A 44 -14.59 3.84 0.72
CA GLN A 44 -14.88 4.27 -0.65
C GLN A 44 -15.69 3.24 -1.45
N GLY A 45 -16.08 2.12 -0.83
CA GLY A 45 -16.91 1.08 -1.46
C GLY A 45 -16.11 -0.01 -2.17
N HIS A 46 -14.78 -0.09 -1.99
CA HIS A 46 -13.99 -1.19 -2.53
C HIS A 46 -14.08 -2.44 -1.65
N THR A 47 -13.94 -3.63 -2.24
CA THR A 47 -13.67 -4.85 -1.49
C THR A 47 -12.20 -4.89 -1.09
N VAL A 48 -11.91 -5.03 0.21
CA VAL A 48 -10.53 -5.00 0.71
C VAL A 48 -10.15 -6.33 1.35
N VAL A 49 -9.10 -6.95 0.83
CA VAL A 49 -8.47 -8.15 1.41
C VAL A 49 -7.29 -7.72 2.26
N LEU A 50 -7.47 -7.77 3.58
CA LEU A 50 -6.45 -7.42 4.56
C LEU A 50 -5.52 -8.61 4.79
N THR A 51 -4.21 -8.44 4.55
CA THR A 51 -3.24 -9.52 4.73
C THR A 51 -2.08 -9.16 5.64
N GLY A 52 -1.56 -10.16 6.33
CA GLY A 52 -0.43 -10.05 7.25
C GLY A 52 -0.29 -11.28 8.13
N ARG A 53 0.66 -11.28 9.06
CA ARG A 53 0.94 -12.44 9.92
C ARG A 53 0.06 -12.53 11.16
N ARG A 54 -0.43 -11.38 11.67
CA ARG A 54 -1.21 -11.29 12.91
C ARG A 54 -2.71 -11.45 12.62
N ALA A 55 -3.17 -12.70 12.60
CA ALA A 55 -4.54 -13.05 12.21
C ALA A 55 -5.62 -12.39 13.10
N ASP A 56 -5.36 -12.22 14.39
CA ASP A 56 -6.23 -11.55 15.35
C ASP A 56 -6.45 -10.07 15.01
N ARG A 57 -5.35 -9.36 14.69
CA ARG A 57 -5.42 -7.95 14.29
C ARG A 57 -6.17 -7.76 12.97
N LEU A 58 -5.88 -8.62 11.98
CA LEU A 58 -6.57 -8.56 10.70
C LEU A 58 -8.07 -8.81 10.84
N ARG A 59 -8.47 -9.81 11.65
CA ARG A 59 -9.87 -10.09 11.92
C ARG A 59 -10.55 -8.91 12.61
N ALA A 60 -9.94 -8.34 13.64
CA ALA A 60 -10.51 -7.20 14.35
C ALA A 60 -10.83 -6.03 13.40
N VAL A 61 -9.91 -5.69 12.49
CA VAL A 61 -10.12 -4.62 11.50
C VAL A 61 -11.20 -5.02 10.48
N ALA A 62 -11.19 -6.26 9.98
CA ALA A 62 -12.18 -6.73 9.00
C ALA A 62 -13.59 -6.79 9.60
N ASP A 63 -13.74 -7.26 10.84
CA ASP A 63 -15.02 -7.34 11.54
C ASP A 63 -15.61 -5.94 11.79
N GLU A 64 -14.78 -4.98 12.19
CA GLU A 64 -15.19 -3.58 12.35
C GLU A 64 -15.68 -2.97 11.03
N LEU A 65 -14.94 -3.17 9.95
CA LEU A 65 -15.32 -2.68 8.63
C LEU A 65 -16.60 -3.32 8.13
N THR A 66 -16.76 -4.64 8.33
CA THR A 66 -17.96 -5.38 7.94
C THR A 66 -19.16 -4.95 8.79
N GLY A 67 -18.96 -4.73 10.09
CA GLY A 67 -19.98 -4.19 10.98
C GLY A 67 -20.43 -2.78 10.62
N ALA A 68 -19.57 -2.00 9.95
CA ALA A 68 -19.89 -0.69 9.38
C ALA A 68 -20.52 -0.75 7.97
N GLY A 69 -20.77 -1.96 7.44
CA GLY A 69 -21.41 -2.16 6.13
C GLY A 69 -20.45 -2.17 4.93
N HIS A 70 -19.13 -2.26 5.17
CA HIS A 70 -18.12 -2.37 4.12
C HIS A 70 -17.77 -3.84 3.82
N THR A 71 -17.16 -4.10 2.66
CA THR A 71 -16.68 -5.43 2.29
C THR A 71 -15.19 -5.56 2.60
N ALA A 72 -14.87 -6.35 3.63
CA ALA A 72 -13.50 -6.55 4.09
C ALA A 72 -13.27 -8.01 4.50
N LEU A 73 -12.12 -8.58 4.10
CA LEU A 73 -11.77 -9.97 4.36
C LEU A 73 -10.38 -10.05 4.98
N ALA A 74 -10.22 -10.81 6.05
CA ALA A 74 -8.93 -11.09 6.68
C ALA A 74 -8.33 -12.39 6.13
N ARG A 75 -7.08 -12.35 5.68
CA ARG A 75 -6.30 -13.51 5.21
C ARG A 75 -4.91 -13.48 5.81
N THR A 76 -4.48 -14.57 6.44
CA THR A 76 -3.11 -14.66 6.97
C THR A 76 -2.13 -14.88 5.83
N LEU A 77 -1.05 -14.07 5.80
CA LEU A 77 0.02 -14.18 4.81
C LEU A 77 1.35 -13.74 5.41
N ASP A 78 2.38 -14.56 5.25
CA ASP A 78 3.78 -14.10 5.29
C ASP A 78 4.22 -13.77 3.86
N VAL A 79 4.53 -12.51 3.59
CA VAL A 79 4.92 -12.06 2.24
C VAL A 79 6.22 -12.70 1.76
N THR A 80 7.02 -13.29 2.64
CA THR A 80 8.25 -14.00 2.29
C THR A 80 7.99 -15.38 1.72
N ASP A 81 6.79 -15.94 1.95
CA ASP A 81 6.34 -17.20 1.35
C ASP A 81 5.70 -16.94 -0.02
N ARG A 82 6.48 -17.26 -1.05
CA ARG A 82 6.04 -17.06 -2.46
C ARG A 82 4.86 -17.94 -2.84
N ALA A 83 4.82 -19.20 -2.38
CA ALA A 83 3.76 -20.13 -2.72
C ALA A 83 2.44 -19.68 -2.08
N ALA A 84 2.46 -19.38 -0.77
CA ALA A 84 1.31 -18.87 -0.06
C ALA A 84 0.78 -17.55 -0.66
N PHE A 85 1.66 -16.68 -1.17
CA PHE A 85 1.23 -15.45 -1.84
C PHE A 85 0.51 -15.74 -3.16
N ALA A 86 1.05 -16.65 -3.98
CA ALA A 86 0.42 -17.03 -5.25
C ALA A 86 -0.93 -17.72 -5.03
N ASP A 87 -1.02 -18.61 -4.05
CA ASP A 87 -2.26 -19.31 -3.66
C ASP A 87 -3.32 -18.29 -3.20
N LEU A 88 -2.94 -17.34 -2.33
CA LEU A 88 -3.85 -16.30 -1.88
C LEU A 88 -4.41 -15.45 -3.03
N VAL A 89 -3.57 -15.07 -3.99
CA VAL A 89 -4.02 -14.29 -5.17
C VAL A 89 -5.00 -15.14 -6.00
N ALA A 90 -4.74 -16.43 -6.17
CA ALA A 90 -5.64 -17.33 -6.88
C ALA A 90 -6.99 -17.47 -6.15
N ASP A 91 -6.98 -17.63 -4.83
CA ASP A 91 -8.18 -17.72 -3.99
C ASP A 91 -9.03 -16.44 -4.08
N VAL A 92 -8.40 -15.26 -3.98
CA VAL A 92 -9.09 -13.97 -4.11
C VAL A 92 -9.76 -13.83 -5.46
N ILE A 93 -9.10 -14.24 -6.54
CA ILE A 93 -9.68 -14.20 -7.88
C ILE A 93 -10.81 -15.20 -8.02
N ALA A 94 -10.68 -16.40 -7.46
CA ALA A 94 -11.73 -17.43 -7.49
C ALA A 94 -12.98 -16.96 -6.71
N GLU A 95 -12.81 -16.28 -5.58
CA GLU A 95 -13.89 -15.79 -4.72
C GLU A 95 -14.60 -14.55 -5.29
N HIS A 96 -13.84 -13.61 -5.88
CA HIS A 96 -14.36 -12.30 -6.31
C HIS A 96 -14.39 -12.10 -7.84
N GLY A 97 -13.90 -13.06 -8.61
CA GLY A 97 -13.82 -12.99 -10.08
C GLY A 97 -12.72 -12.06 -10.60
N ARG A 98 -12.06 -11.27 -9.72
CA ARG A 98 -11.03 -10.29 -10.08
C ARG A 98 -10.12 -9.93 -8.90
N LEU A 99 -8.97 -9.39 -9.21
CA LEU A 99 -8.12 -8.61 -8.32
C LEU A 99 -7.62 -7.41 -9.12
N ASP A 100 -7.84 -6.20 -8.64
CA ASP A 100 -7.55 -4.96 -9.38
C ASP A 100 -6.32 -4.24 -8.88
N VAL A 101 -6.07 -4.29 -7.57
CA VAL A 101 -5.01 -3.51 -6.92
C VAL A 101 -4.24 -4.36 -5.93
N LEU A 102 -2.92 -4.32 -6.01
CA LEU A 102 -2.02 -4.75 -4.95
C LEU A 102 -1.44 -3.53 -4.26
N VAL A 103 -1.73 -3.35 -2.97
CA VAL A 103 -1.00 -2.40 -2.12
C VAL A 103 0.10 -3.16 -1.36
N ALA A 104 1.31 -3.10 -1.90
CA ALA A 104 2.52 -3.71 -1.32
C ALA A 104 3.05 -2.80 -0.20
N ASN A 105 2.49 -2.96 1.01
CA ASN A 105 2.79 -2.15 2.17
C ASN A 105 3.59 -2.88 3.25
N ALA A 106 3.53 -4.21 3.34
CA ALA A 106 4.27 -4.98 4.34
C ALA A 106 5.75 -4.58 4.38
N GLY A 107 6.28 -4.32 5.57
CA GLY A 107 7.66 -3.91 5.73
C GLY A 107 8.10 -3.95 7.20
N VAL A 108 9.41 -3.97 7.42
CA VAL A 108 10.06 -3.85 8.71
C VAL A 108 11.17 -2.81 8.64
N MET A 109 11.46 -2.15 9.79
CA MET A 109 12.46 -1.09 9.91
C MET A 109 13.30 -1.33 11.17
N LEU A 110 14.33 -2.17 11.04
CA LEU A 110 15.23 -2.53 12.13
C LEU A 110 16.50 -1.69 12.01
N LEU A 111 16.39 -0.42 12.45
CA LEU A 111 17.47 0.55 12.32
C LEU A 111 18.62 0.20 13.27
N SER A 112 19.84 0.26 12.76
CA SER A 112 21.06 0.07 13.55
C SER A 112 22.26 0.70 12.86
N ARG A 113 23.32 0.98 13.64
CA ARG A 113 24.61 1.33 13.04
C ARG A 113 25.20 0.08 12.37
N LEU A 114 25.89 0.25 11.25
CA LEU A 114 26.54 -0.89 10.56
C LEU A 114 27.54 -1.62 11.47
N GLU A 115 28.24 -0.90 12.34
CA GLU A 115 29.18 -1.50 13.30
C GLU A 115 28.51 -2.38 14.36
N SER A 116 27.17 -2.30 14.54
CA SER A 116 26.43 -3.20 15.44
C SER A 116 26.31 -4.62 14.88
N LEU A 117 26.59 -4.83 13.58
CA LEU A 117 26.65 -6.12 12.88
C LEU A 117 25.41 -7.01 13.12
N LEU A 118 24.21 -6.41 13.18
CA LEU A 118 22.94 -7.12 13.36
C LEU A 118 22.47 -7.76 12.03
N VAL A 119 23.29 -8.70 11.52
CA VAL A 119 23.14 -9.28 10.17
C VAL A 119 21.80 -9.98 9.99
N ASP A 120 21.33 -10.71 10.99
CA ASP A 120 20.01 -11.39 10.93
C ASP A 120 18.86 -10.40 10.76
N GLU A 121 18.97 -9.19 11.32
CA GLU A 121 18.00 -8.13 11.14
C GLU A 121 18.07 -7.51 9.73
N TRP A 122 19.28 -7.42 9.17
CA TRP A 122 19.50 -6.99 7.79
C TRP A 122 18.85 -7.96 6.81
N ASP A 123 19.09 -9.25 6.97
CA ASP A 123 18.48 -10.32 6.16
C ASP A 123 16.95 -10.25 6.25
N ARG A 124 16.42 -10.11 7.47
CA ARG A 124 14.97 -9.94 7.66
C ARG A 124 14.42 -8.72 6.95
N MET A 125 15.12 -7.58 6.93
CA MET A 125 14.69 -6.40 6.18
C MET A 125 14.67 -6.66 4.68
N PHE A 126 15.67 -7.36 4.12
CA PHE A 126 15.68 -7.75 2.71
C PHE A 126 14.56 -8.76 2.39
N ASP A 127 14.37 -9.76 3.24
CA ASP A 127 13.34 -10.77 3.04
C ASP A 127 11.93 -10.16 3.01
N VAL A 128 11.61 -9.28 3.95
CA VAL A 128 10.28 -8.68 4.01
C VAL A 128 10.13 -7.55 2.99
N ASN A 129 11.05 -6.57 2.99
CA ASN A 129 10.86 -5.32 2.24
C ASN A 129 11.15 -5.48 0.74
N VAL A 130 12.00 -6.44 0.35
CA VAL A 130 12.41 -6.65 -1.05
C VAL A 130 11.80 -7.94 -1.60
N LYS A 131 12.10 -9.11 -0.98
CA LYS A 131 11.52 -10.38 -1.44
C LYS A 131 10.00 -10.39 -1.34
N GLY A 132 9.44 -9.88 -0.23
CA GLY A 132 7.99 -9.75 -0.06
C GLY A 132 7.35 -8.93 -1.16
N LEU A 133 7.99 -7.83 -1.60
CA LEU A 133 7.51 -7.01 -2.71
C LEU A 133 7.52 -7.79 -4.03
N TYR A 134 8.66 -8.37 -4.42
CA TYR A 134 8.70 -9.06 -5.71
C TYR A 134 7.89 -10.37 -5.71
N ASN A 135 7.67 -11.03 -4.57
CA ASN A 135 6.73 -12.14 -4.47
C ASN A 135 5.29 -11.69 -4.80
N GLY A 136 4.89 -10.53 -4.26
CA GLY A 136 3.59 -9.92 -4.58
C GLY A 136 3.47 -9.57 -6.06
N ILE A 137 4.47 -8.91 -6.63
CA ILE A 137 4.51 -8.60 -8.07
C ILE A 137 4.40 -9.88 -8.90
N ALA A 138 5.19 -10.91 -8.57
CA ALA A 138 5.17 -12.19 -9.28
C ALA A 138 3.81 -12.90 -9.22
N ALA A 139 3.08 -12.75 -8.10
CA ALA A 139 1.76 -13.36 -7.92
C ALA A 139 0.67 -12.63 -8.73
N VAL A 140 0.71 -11.28 -8.79
CA VAL A 140 -0.37 -10.50 -9.42
C VAL A 140 -0.13 -10.22 -10.91
N LEU A 141 1.12 -10.04 -11.33
CA LEU A 141 1.45 -9.59 -12.68
C LEU A 141 0.90 -10.48 -13.80
N PRO A 142 1.00 -11.83 -13.73
CA PRO A 142 0.36 -12.71 -14.73
C PRO A 142 -1.15 -12.46 -14.83
N ARG A 143 -1.81 -12.27 -13.69
CA ARG A 143 -3.25 -12.06 -13.61
C ARG A 143 -3.68 -10.70 -14.15
N PHE A 144 -2.91 -9.66 -13.87
CA PHE A 144 -3.15 -8.32 -14.43
C PHE A 144 -2.99 -8.31 -15.94
N ARG A 145 -2.01 -9.06 -16.47
CA ARG A 145 -1.82 -9.23 -17.93
C ARG A 145 -2.99 -9.98 -18.56
N ASP A 146 -3.46 -11.06 -17.95
CA ASP A 146 -4.62 -11.84 -18.44
C ASP A 146 -5.91 -10.98 -18.45
N LEU A 147 -6.08 -10.12 -17.44
CA LEU A 147 -7.22 -9.20 -17.32
C LEU A 147 -7.10 -7.95 -18.19
N GLY A 148 -5.91 -7.65 -18.72
CA GLY A 148 -5.65 -6.40 -19.44
C GLY A 148 -5.81 -5.16 -18.57
N SER A 149 -5.70 -5.28 -17.25
CA SER A 149 -5.76 -4.18 -16.28
C SER A 149 -5.19 -4.58 -14.94
N GLY A 150 -4.61 -3.62 -14.21
CA GLY A 150 -4.12 -3.83 -12.86
C GLY A 150 -3.46 -2.59 -12.29
N HIS A 151 -3.24 -2.57 -10.98
CA HIS A 151 -2.52 -1.48 -10.33
C HIS A 151 -1.65 -2.03 -9.19
N VAL A 152 -0.35 -1.77 -9.24
CA VAL A 152 0.57 -2.04 -8.13
C VAL A 152 0.93 -0.73 -7.43
N VAL A 153 0.59 -0.62 -6.14
CA VAL A 153 0.96 0.51 -5.29
C VAL A 153 1.99 0.03 -4.27
N THR A 154 3.21 0.55 -4.34
CA THR A 154 4.29 0.20 -3.42
C THR A 154 4.47 1.28 -2.36
N ILE A 155 4.41 0.89 -1.08
CA ILE A 155 4.77 1.78 0.03
C ILE A 155 6.29 1.72 0.24
N ALA A 156 6.99 2.68 -0.34
CA ALA A 156 8.42 2.86 -0.18
C ALA A 156 8.75 3.64 1.11
N SER A 157 9.51 4.71 1.01
CA SER A 157 9.89 5.62 2.10
C SER A 157 10.67 6.79 1.52
N ILE A 158 10.78 7.91 2.23
CA ILE A 158 11.84 8.90 1.95
C ILE A 158 13.23 8.28 2.07
N GLY A 159 13.39 7.21 2.90
CA GLY A 159 14.61 6.39 2.95
C GLY A 159 14.95 5.68 1.62
N ALA A 160 14.09 5.73 0.59
CA ALA A 160 14.39 5.35 -0.78
C ALA A 160 14.99 6.48 -1.63
N ARG A 161 15.24 7.66 -1.02
CA ARG A 161 15.77 8.86 -1.68
C ARG A 161 16.99 9.43 -0.97
N GLU A 162 17.08 9.22 0.32
CA GLU A 162 18.16 9.71 1.18
C GLU A 162 18.56 8.65 2.20
N VAL A 163 19.83 8.67 2.61
CA VAL A 163 20.36 7.78 3.64
C VAL A 163 20.80 8.63 4.83
N VAL A 164 20.30 8.28 6.01
CA VAL A 164 20.70 8.94 7.26
C VAL A 164 21.42 7.96 8.18
N PRO A 165 22.22 8.43 9.17
CA PRO A 165 22.84 7.53 10.15
C PRO A 165 21.84 6.53 10.72
N THR A 166 22.27 5.29 10.95
CA THR A 166 21.50 4.12 11.40
C THR A 166 20.54 3.51 10.37
N SER A 167 20.26 4.18 9.23
CA SER A 167 19.28 3.69 8.25
C SER A 167 19.89 2.96 7.05
N ALA A 168 21.20 2.71 7.01
CA ALA A 168 21.89 2.24 5.81
C ALA A 168 21.23 1.02 5.15
N VAL A 169 20.99 -0.04 5.92
CA VAL A 169 20.38 -1.28 5.39
C VAL A 169 18.90 -1.11 5.10
N TYR A 170 18.16 -0.44 5.99
CA TYR A 170 16.76 -0.09 5.72
C TYR A 170 16.62 0.71 4.43
N SER A 171 17.43 1.78 4.28
CA SER A 171 17.43 2.59 3.08
C SER A 171 17.78 1.76 1.84
N ALA A 172 18.78 0.88 1.91
CA ALA A 172 19.11 -0.03 0.80
C ALA A 172 17.88 -0.85 0.35
N THR A 173 17.10 -1.40 1.31
CA THR A 173 15.87 -2.13 0.96
C THR A 173 14.81 -1.23 0.32
N LYS A 174 14.69 0.03 0.75
CA LYS A 174 13.70 0.96 0.20
C LYS A 174 14.14 1.53 -1.15
N PHE A 175 15.44 1.75 -1.39
CA PHE A 175 15.97 2.01 -2.73
C PHE A 175 15.71 0.84 -3.67
N ALA A 176 15.94 -0.41 -3.22
CA ALA A 176 15.64 -1.60 -4.00
C ALA A 176 14.14 -1.69 -4.34
N ALA A 177 13.25 -1.46 -3.37
CA ALA A 177 11.80 -1.45 -3.59
C ALA A 177 11.40 -0.39 -4.64
N ARG A 178 11.96 0.82 -4.56
CA ARG A 178 11.71 1.89 -5.54
C ARG A 178 12.20 1.50 -6.93
N ALA A 179 13.41 0.92 -7.02
CA ALA A 179 13.96 0.48 -8.31
C ALA A 179 13.12 -0.65 -8.94
N LEU A 180 12.67 -1.63 -8.14
CA LEU A 180 11.80 -2.71 -8.62
C LEU A 180 10.46 -2.16 -9.12
N THR A 181 9.88 -1.20 -8.40
CA THR A 181 8.60 -0.58 -8.79
C THR A 181 8.74 0.22 -10.07
N GLU A 182 9.82 0.99 -10.23
CA GLU A 182 10.10 1.73 -11.46
C GLU A 182 10.39 0.80 -12.64
N GLY A 183 11.16 -0.28 -12.43
CA GLY A 183 11.38 -1.32 -13.43
C GLY A 183 10.07 -1.95 -13.89
N LEU A 184 9.18 -2.30 -12.94
CA LEU A 184 7.85 -2.82 -13.26
C LEU A 184 7.05 -1.83 -14.14
N ARG A 185 7.07 -0.53 -13.82
CA ARG A 185 6.39 0.50 -14.60
C ARG A 185 6.90 0.59 -16.03
N LEU A 186 8.22 0.50 -16.22
CA LEU A 186 8.86 0.61 -17.53
C LEU A 186 8.68 -0.64 -18.41
N GLU A 187 8.53 -1.81 -17.79
CA GLU A 187 8.46 -3.11 -18.46
C GLU A 187 7.04 -3.64 -18.63
N SER A 188 6.04 -3.04 -17.94
CA SER A 188 4.65 -3.47 -18.02
C SER A 188 3.91 -2.87 -19.20
N ASP A 189 2.84 -3.56 -19.62
CA ASP A 189 1.86 -3.01 -20.56
C ASP A 189 1.20 -1.74 -19.96
N PRO A 190 0.89 -0.71 -20.78
CA PRO A 190 0.23 0.52 -20.31
C PRO A 190 -1.10 0.32 -19.58
N SER A 191 -1.74 -0.83 -19.71
CA SER A 191 -2.95 -1.19 -18.95
C SER A 191 -2.68 -1.49 -17.47
N ILE A 192 -1.40 -1.67 -17.08
CA ILE A 192 -0.99 -1.94 -15.70
C ILE A 192 -0.35 -0.68 -15.12
N ARG A 193 -1.06 -0.02 -14.21
CA ARG A 193 -0.57 1.18 -13.52
C ARG A 193 0.37 0.81 -12.38
N VAL A 194 1.33 1.68 -12.12
CA VAL A 194 2.35 1.44 -11.09
C VAL A 194 2.66 2.72 -10.33
N THR A 195 2.37 2.72 -9.03
CA THR A 195 2.57 3.87 -8.15
C THR A 195 3.56 3.56 -7.03
N THR A 196 4.52 4.43 -6.82
CA THR A 196 5.35 4.45 -5.62
C THR A 196 4.86 5.55 -4.67
N VAL A 197 4.50 5.19 -3.44
CA VAL A 197 4.22 6.16 -2.37
C VAL A 197 5.40 6.16 -1.40
N SER A 198 6.01 7.33 -1.18
CA SER A 198 7.20 7.52 -0.34
C SER A 198 6.86 8.35 0.90
N PRO A 199 6.47 7.71 2.03
CA PRO A 199 6.19 8.40 3.27
C PRO A 199 7.44 8.98 3.93
N GLY A 200 7.28 10.12 4.59
CA GLY A 200 8.18 10.59 5.65
C GLY A 200 7.88 9.93 7.00
N VAL A 201 7.95 10.69 8.08
CA VAL A 201 7.66 10.17 9.42
C VAL A 201 6.16 10.05 9.63
N VAL A 202 5.70 8.81 9.91
CA VAL A 202 4.29 8.46 10.08
C VAL A 202 4.10 7.74 11.41
N GLU A 203 2.98 7.97 12.07
CA GLU A 203 2.56 7.21 13.25
C GLU A 203 2.40 5.73 12.89
N SER A 204 3.22 4.86 13.50
CA SER A 204 3.18 3.42 13.27
C SER A 204 3.94 2.66 14.36
N GLU A 205 3.69 1.36 14.48
CA GLU A 205 4.44 0.44 15.34
C GLU A 205 5.85 0.12 14.79
N LEU A 206 6.23 0.65 13.62
CA LEU A 206 7.43 0.22 12.88
C LEU A 206 8.72 0.45 13.68
N ALA A 207 8.80 1.57 14.41
CA ALA A 207 9.95 1.92 15.23
C ALA A 207 10.02 1.16 16.57
N ASP A 208 8.93 0.53 17.00
CA ASP A 208 8.87 -0.19 18.27
C ASP A 208 9.65 -1.52 18.21
N HIS A 209 10.06 -1.93 17.02
CA HIS A 209 10.84 -3.14 16.75
C HIS A 209 12.35 -2.89 16.60
N ILE A 210 12.82 -1.65 16.78
CA ILE A 210 14.25 -1.31 16.71
C ILE A 210 14.94 -1.84 17.96
N THR A 211 15.91 -2.74 17.78
CA THR A 211 16.63 -3.39 18.89
C THR A 211 17.92 -2.66 19.28
N ASP A 212 18.52 -1.90 18.36
CA ASP A 212 19.69 -1.05 18.63
C ASP A 212 19.31 0.13 19.51
N PRO A 213 19.85 0.24 20.75
CA PRO A 213 19.44 1.29 21.70
C PRO A 213 19.75 2.72 21.22
N HIS A 214 20.85 2.89 20.45
CA HIS A 214 21.22 4.19 19.91
C HIS A 214 20.22 4.63 18.84
N ALA A 215 19.89 3.73 17.88
CA ALA A 215 18.90 4.01 16.85
C ALA A 215 17.50 4.24 17.44
N ALA A 216 17.08 3.44 18.42
CA ALA A 216 15.82 3.63 19.13
C ALA A 216 15.74 5.00 19.81
N GLY A 217 16.82 5.43 20.47
CA GLY A 217 16.91 6.75 21.11
C GLY A 217 16.77 7.91 20.12
N LEU A 218 17.39 7.81 18.93
CA LEU A 218 17.25 8.83 17.89
C LEU A 218 15.80 8.92 17.35
N MET A 219 15.11 7.78 17.27
CA MET A 219 13.74 7.74 16.77
C MET A 219 12.73 8.46 17.66
N VAL A 220 12.98 8.60 18.96
CA VAL A 220 12.08 9.35 19.88
C VAL A 220 11.91 10.79 19.39
N GLY A 221 13.01 11.48 19.11
CA GLY A 221 12.96 12.85 18.60
C GLY A 221 12.44 12.94 17.18
N TYR A 222 12.81 11.97 16.33
CA TYR A 222 12.40 11.95 14.93
C TYR A 222 10.88 11.76 14.77
N ARG A 223 10.26 10.97 15.64
CA ARG A 223 8.79 10.73 15.65
C ARG A 223 7.97 11.90 16.21
N ALA A 224 8.58 12.88 16.86
CA ALA A 224 7.84 14.02 17.43
C ALA A 224 7.05 14.84 16.39
N ALA A 225 7.46 14.80 15.13
CA ALA A 225 6.79 15.48 14.02
C ALA A 225 6.02 14.53 13.11
N SER A 226 5.65 13.31 13.56
CA SER A 226 4.94 12.33 12.74
C SER A 226 3.56 12.83 12.30
N ILE A 227 3.13 12.41 11.12
CA ILE A 227 1.76 12.60 10.63
C ILE A 227 0.96 11.31 10.81
N PRO A 228 -0.38 11.39 10.93
CA PRO A 228 -1.22 10.20 11.04
C PRO A 228 -1.13 9.34 9.78
N ALA A 229 -1.25 8.02 9.95
CA ALA A 229 -1.21 7.05 8.85
C ALA A 229 -2.27 7.33 7.77
N ASP A 230 -3.41 7.94 8.13
CA ASP A 230 -4.44 8.35 7.19
C ASP A 230 -3.95 9.36 6.14
N ALA A 231 -2.92 10.16 6.43
CA ALA A 231 -2.33 11.05 5.43
C ALA A 231 -1.75 10.27 4.24
N ILE A 232 -1.16 9.09 4.51
CA ILE A 232 -0.66 8.19 3.47
C ILE A 232 -1.80 7.42 2.79
N ALA A 233 -2.81 7.01 3.56
CA ALA A 233 -3.99 6.35 3.02
C ALA A 233 -4.72 7.23 1.99
N ARG A 234 -4.82 8.56 2.23
CA ARG A 234 -5.36 9.51 1.25
C ARG A 234 -4.54 9.56 -0.04
N ALA A 235 -3.22 9.50 0.04
CA ALA A 235 -2.36 9.50 -1.14
C ALA A 235 -2.52 8.21 -1.95
N VAL A 236 -2.63 7.06 -1.27
CA VAL A 236 -2.92 5.76 -1.92
C VAL A 236 -4.28 5.80 -2.61
N ALA A 237 -5.32 6.25 -1.89
CA ALA A 237 -6.68 6.36 -2.43
C ALA A 237 -6.72 7.28 -3.66
N TYR A 238 -6.05 8.44 -3.60
CA TYR A 238 -5.92 9.33 -4.77
C TYR A 238 -5.36 8.61 -5.99
N ALA A 239 -4.29 7.81 -5.85
CA ALA A 239 -3.71 7.08 -6.97
C ALA A 239 -4.64 5.95 -7.46
N VAL A 240 -5.29 5.23 -6.54
CA VAL A 240 -6.22 4.13 -6.86
C VAL A 240 -7.43 4.62 -7.63
N ASP A 241 -7.97 5.79 -7.28
CA ASP A 241 -9.21 6.33 -7.83
C ASP A 241 -9.03 7.05 -9.18
N GLN A 242 -7.80 7.21 -9.66
CA GLN A 242 -7.59 7.82 -10.97
C GLN A 242 -8.20 6.96 -12.10
N PRO A 243 -8.64 7.60 -13.21
CA PRO A 243 -9.06 6.91 -14.43
C PRO A 243 -7.99 5.94 -14.95
N ALA A 244 -8.40 4.97 -15.74
CA ALA A 244 -7.50 3.91 -16.22
C ALA A 244 -6.35 4.42 -17.10
N ASP A 245 -6.53 5.55 -17.76
CA ASP A 245 -5.56 6.23 -18.63
C ASP A 245 -4.63 7.20 -17.87
N VAL A 246 -4.80 7.33 -16.54
CA VAL A 246 -3.96 8.16 -15.67
C VAL A 246 -3.12 7.30 -14.75
N ASP A 247 -1.80 7.32 -14.93
CA ASP A 247 -0.85 6.62 -14.07
C ASP A 247 -0.07 7.61 -13.18
N VAL A 248 -0.38 7.59 -11.87
CA VAL A 248 0.32 8.40 -10.87
C VAL A 248 1.58 7.65 -10.45
N ASN A 249 2.74 8.03 -10.98
CA ASN A 249 3.96 7.23 -10.84
C ASN A 249 4.61 7.35 -9.47
N GLU A 250 4.61 8.54 -8.85
CA GLU A 250 5.23 8.75 -7.54
C GLU A 250 4.54 9.83 -6.73
N ILE A 251 4.32 9.54 -5.43
CA ILE A 251 3.80 10.49 -4.45
C ILE A 251 4.73 10.51 -3.24
N VAL A 252 5.25 11.69 -2.88
CA VAL A 252 6.04 11.88 -1.65
C VAL A 252 5.20 12.64 -0.65
N VAL A 253 5.01 12.07 0.54
CA VAL A 253 4.21 12.69 1.62
C VAL A 253 5.06 12.79 2.87
N ARG A 254 5.36 14.02 3.31
CA ARG A 254 6.14 14.31 4.51
C ARG A 254 5.35 15.17 5.50
N PRO A 255 5.64 15.07 6.80
CA PRO A 255 5.28 16.16 7.72
C PRO A 255 5.77 17.50 7.20
N ALA A 256 4.98 18.55 7.29
CA ALA A 256 5.39 19.89 6.85
C ALA A 256 6.65 20.40 7.61
N ALA A 257 6.88 19.92 8.83
CA ALA A 257 8.06 20.20 9.63
C ALA A 257 9.30 19.38 9.25
N GLN A 258 9.15 18.31 8.46
CA GLN A 258 10.26 17.48 7.98
C GLN A 258 10.78 18.03 6.64
N ARG A 259 11.90 18.73 6.71
CA ARG A 259 12.56 19.35 5.56
C ARG A 259 13.91 18.72 5.28
#